data_fbe0859715d14c5f14b6e2ce35182acd
#
_entry.id   fbe0859715d14c5f14b6e2ce35182acd
#
_cell.length_a   1.000
_cell.length_b   1.000
_cell.length_c   1.000
_cell.angle_alpha   90.00
_cell.angle_beta   90.00
_cell.angle_gamma   90.00
#
_symmetry.space_group_name_H-M   'P 1'
#
loop_
_entity.id
_entity.type
_entity.pdbx_description
1 polymer ?
#
loop_
_entity_poly.entity_id
_entity_poly.type
_entity_poly.pdbx_seq_one_letter_code
_entity_poly.pdbx_strand_id
1 'polypeptide(L)'
;MGAASAVFADAVTVVSWGGSYGKAQDAALFTDASKNSGIAINRESGASMSKVMLQVESGAVTWDLVVSGSGSCAAAAAAGALEKIDFDVVDVSNFLPNTYTDYCVGSDVFATVFAWNTDKYGEPGSPGAPNSWADFWDVEKFPGTRSYRSNNVDGALEPAVMAMGVPPEKVYEFLSTEDGIRKAIDKIRELKPHISVFWESGAMQAQLMKDAEVDMITGWNGRFDNAKKDGARVGYTFNGALRDYDGFGIPKGAPNRDLAMKFLGEVSKPEYQANLPFHITYGPTNKEAYEITTASKELLEALPSHPKNVGKMLAVEIDWYAKNRELALELYMELLSE
;
A
#
# COMPACT_ATOMS: atom_id res chain seq x y z
N MET A 1 -39.27 -3.04 -24.28
CA MET A 1 -38.40 -4.23 -24.18
C MET A 1 -37.29 -3.87 -23.23
N GLY A 2 -37.38 -4.29 -21.97
CA GLY A 2 -36.37 -4.07 -20.97
C GLY A 2 -35.23 -5.05 -21.21
N ALA A 3 -34.01 -4.52 -21.41
CA ALA A 3 -32.82 -5.34 -21.33
C ALA A 3 -32.64 -5.76 -19.87
N ALA A 4 -32.94 -7.01 -19.57
CA ALA A 4 -32.56 -7.61 -18.31
C ALA A 4 -31.02 -7.65 -18.28
N SER A 5 -30.39 -6.89 -17.39
CA SER A 5 -29.00 -7.08 -17.03
C SER A 5 -28.87 -8.52 -16.55
N ALA A 6 -28.10 -9.33 -17.27
CA ALA A 6 -27.78 -10.67 -16.83
C ALA A 6 -26.91 -10.50 -15.57
N VAL A 7 -27.49 -10.76 -14.40
CA VAL A 7 -26.75 -10.98 -13.17
C VAL A 7 -26.03 -12.31 -13.39
N PHE A 8 -24.73 -12.27 -13.67
CA PHE A 8 -23.91 -13.47 -13.68
C PHE A 8 -23.88 -13.97 -12.24
N ALA A 9 -24.55 -15.08 -11.97
CA ALA A 9 -24.63 -15.71 -10.64
C ALA A 9 -23.26 -16.21 -10.11
N ASP A 10 -22.23 -16.19 -10.96
CA ASP A 10 -20.90 -16.74 -10.68
C ASP A 10 -19.77 -15.71 -10.99
N ALA A 11 -19.93 -14.45 -10.58
CA ALA A 11 -18.88 -13.43 -10.73
C ALA A 11 -18.18 -13.17 -9.40
N VAL A 12 -16.84 -13.10 -9.41
CA VAL A 12 -16.05 -12.75 -8.24
C VAL A 12 -16.11 -11.25 -7.99
N THR A 13 -16.54 -10.82 -6.82
CA THR A 13 -16.47 -9.42 -6.40
C THR A 13 -15.08 -9.09 -5.90
N VAL A 14 -14.33 -8.35 -6.73
CA VAL A 14 -12.95 -7.92 -6.45
C VAL A 14 -12.94 -6.47 -5.99
N VAL A 15 -12.51 -6.23 -4.76
CA VAL A 15 -12.51 -4.91 -4.12
C VAL A 15 -11.09 -4.37 -3.98
N SER A 16 -10.85 -3.16 -4.49
CA SER A 16 -9.54 -2.51 -4.48
C SER A 16 -9.59 -1.08 -3.95
N TRP A 17 -8.42 -0.42 -3.90
CA TRP A 17 -8.29 0.96 -3.43
C TRP A 17 -8.90 2.01 -4.37
N GLY A 18 -9.08 1.69 -5.65
CA GLY A 18 -9.56 2.63 -6.66
C GLY A 18 -8.51 3.64 -7.14
N GLY A 19 -8.97 4.71 -7.81
CA GLY A 19 -8.10 5.74 -8.38
C GLY A 19 -7.13 5.19 -9.44
N SER A 20 -5.92 5.77 -9.55
CA SER A 20 -4.89 5.32 -10.50
C SER A 20 -4.42 3.89 -10.22
N TYR A 21 -4.39 3.45 -8.97
CA TYR A 21 -4.04 2.07 -8.60
C TYR A 21 -5.06 1.06 -9.11
N GLY A 22 -6.36 1.30 -8.87
CA GLY A 22 -7.40 0.41 -9.39
C GLY A 22 -7.36 0.31 -10.91
N LYS A 23 -7.14 1.44 -11.61
CA LYS A 23 -6.96 1.44 -13.07
C LYS A 23 -5.72 0.65 -13.51
N ALA A 24 -4.61 0.76 -12.76
CA ALA A 24 -3.40 0.00 -13.03
C ALA A 24 -3.62 -1.51 -12.87
N GLN A 25 -4.32 -1.93 -11.79
CA GLN A 25 -4.69 -3.32 -11.59
C GLN A 25 -5.63 -3.83 -12.69
N ASP A 26 -6.64 -3.04 -13.08
CA ASP A 26 -7.56 -3.42 -14.16
C ASP A 26 -6.79 -3.66 -15.47
N ALA A 27 -5.86 -2.77 -15.82
CA ALA A 27 -5.09 -2.85 -17.05
C ALA A 27 -4.02 -3.95 -17.04
N ALA A 28 -3.33 -4.15 -15.91
CA ALA A 28 -2.22 -5.08 -15.80
C ALA A 28 -2.64 -6.49 -15.38
N LEU A 29 -3.56 -6.60 -14.43
CA LEU A 29 -3.88 -7.85 -13.74
C LEU A 29 -5.24 -8.41 -14.15
N PHE A 30 -6.32 -7.63 -14.00
CA PHE A 30 -7.65 -8.20 -13.95
C PHE A 30 -8.29 -8.46 -15.31
N THR A 31 -8.11 -7.55 -16.28
CA THR A 31 -8.80 -7.66 -17.59
C THR A 31 -8.42 -8.93 -18.32
N ASP A 32 -7.13 -9.18 -18.46
CA ASP A 32 -6.65 -10.36 -19.18
C ASP A 32 -6.80 -11.63 -18.34
N ALA A 33 -6.59 -11.58 -17.00
CA ALA A 33 -6.83 -12.73 -16.14
C ALA A 33 -8.29 -13.19 -16.16
N SER A 34 -9.24 -12.27 -16.11
CA SER A 34 -10.68 -12.59 -16.23
C SER A 34 -11.01 -13.22 -17.59
N LYS A 35 -10.48 -12.64 -18.67
CA LYS A 35 -10.67 -13.18 -20.03
C LYS A 35 -10.07 -14.57 -20.20
N ASN A 36 -8.83 -14.78 -19.72
CA ASN A 36 -8.09 -16.02 -19.92
C ASN A 36 -8.64 -17.18 -19.06
N SER A 37 -9.05 -16.87 -17.83
CA SER A 37 -9.67 -17.85 -16.93
C SER A 37 -11.16 -18.12 -17.23
N GLY A 38 -11.82 -17.23 -17.96
CA GLY A 38 -13.27 -17.27 -18.16
C GLY A 38 -14.09 -16.91 -16.89
N ILE A 39 -13.42 -16.41 -15.84
CA ILE A 39 -14.05 -16.01 -14.57
C ILE A 39 -14.49 -14.55 -14.70
N ALA A 40 -15.79 -14.30 -14.66
CA ALA A 40 -16.33 -12.93 -14.61
C ALA A 40 -16.01 -12.27 -13.27
N ILE A 41 -15.72 -10.96 -13.30
CA ILE A 41 -15.46 -10.19 -12.08
C ILE A 41 -16.34 -8.95 -12.00
N ASN A 42 -16.80 -8.63 -10.78
CA ASN A 42 -17.40 -7.36 -10.42
C ASN A 42 -16.32 -6.51 -9.72
N ARG A 43 -16.16 -5.25 -10.15
CA ARG A 43 -15.15 -4.37 -9.59
C ARG A 43 -15.78 -3.37 -8.62
N GLU A 44 -15.25 -3.35 -7.40
CA GLU A 44 -15.59 -2.35 -6.39
C GLU A 44 -14.34 -1.59 -5.93
N SER A 45 -14.53 -0.42 -5.34
CA SER A 45 -13.47 0.39 -4.72
C SER A 45 -13.75 0.65 -3.24
N GLY A 46 -12.72 1.09 -2.52
CA GLY A 46 -12.82 1.36 -1.09
C GLY A 46 -12.60 0.11 -0.23
N ALA A 47 -11.64 -0.71 -0.65
CA ALA A 47 -11.15 -1.86 0.11
C ALA A 47 -10.82 -1.48 1.56
N SER A 48 -11.18 -2.36 2.50
CA SER A 48 -10.93 -2.15 3.92
C SER A 48 -11.05 -3.47 4.67
N MET A 49 -9.99 -3.89 5.34
CA MET A 49 -10.04 -5.10 6.19
C MET A 49 -10.91 -4.90 7.43
N SER A 50 -11.08 -3.67 7.92
CA SER A 50 -12.06 -3.41 8.99
C SER A 50 -13.50 -3.67 8.51
N LYS A 51 -13.84 -3.31 7.25
CA LYS A 51 -15.14 -3.66 6.67
C LYS A 51 -15.28 -5.17 6.47
N VAL A 52 -14.21 -5.87 6.06
CA VAL A 52 -14.21 -7.34 5.96
C VAL A 52 -14.53 -7.96 7.31
N MET A 53 -13.84 -7.54 8.38
CA MET A 53 -14.11 -8.04 9.74
C MET A 53 -15.56 -7.83 10.17
N LEU A 54 -16.14 -6.65 9.91
CA LEU A 54 -17.56 -6.37 10.19
C LEU A 54 -18.52 -7.24 9.37
N GLN A 55 -18.24 -7.48 8.09
CA GLN A 55 -19.06 -8.37 7.24
C GLN A 55 -19.02 -9.80 7.77
N VAL A 56 -17.84 -10.29 8.16
CA VAL A 56 -17.67 -11.65 8.70
C VAL A 56 -18.36 -11.78 10.06
N GLU A 57 -18.20 -10.81 10.97
CA GLU A 57 -18.85 -10.79 12.27
C GLU A 57 -20.37 -10.79 12.16
N SER A 58 -20.92 -10.01 11.23
CA SER A 58 -22.38 -9.93 10.99
C SER A 58 -22.92 -11.11 10.20
N GLY A 59 -22.07 -11.98 9.62
CA GLY A 59 -22.48 -13.08 8.74
C GLY A 59 -23.04 -12.60 7.40
N ALA A 60 -22.80 -11.35 6.99
CA ALA A 60 -23.31 -10.73 5.78
C ALA A 60 -22.16 -10.39 4.80
N VAL A 61 -21.37 -11.39 4.45
CA VAL A 61 -20.22 -11.22 3.54
C VAL A 61 -20.71 -11.06 2.10
N THR A 62 -20.27 -9.98 1.45
CA THR A 62 -20.63 -9.67 0.04
C THR A 62 -19.40 -9.59 -0.88
N TRP A 63 -18.21 -9.51 -0.31
CA TRP A 63 -16.95 -9.43 -1.04
C TRP A 63 -16.28 -10.79 -1.16
N ASP A 64 -15.64 -11.06 -2.29
CA ASP A 64 -14.98 -12.35 -2.54
C ASP A 64 -13.45 -12.25 -2.50
N LEU A 65 -12.88 -11.18 -3.04
CA LEU A 65 -11.45 -10.95 -3.10
C LEU A 65 -11.14 -9.49 -2.78
N VAL A 66 -10.34 -9.23 -1.77
CA VAL A 66 -10.13 -7.86 -1.26
C VAL A 66 -8.64 -7.53 -1.18
N VAL A 67 -8.24 -6.41 -1.79
CA VAL A 67 -6.87 -5.92 -1.69
C VAL A 67 -6.59 -5.34 -0.31
N SER A 68 -5.38 -5.57 0.19
CA SER A 68 -4.92 -5.04 1.48
C SER A 68 -3.40 -4.88 1.50
N GLY A 69 -2.91 -3.90 2.24
CA GLY A 69 -1.51 -3.89 2.67
C GLY A 69 -1.25 -4.99 3.70
N SER A 70 0.00 -5.41 3.82
CA SER A 70 0.41 -6.56 4.61
C SER A 70 -0.03 -6.50 6.08
N GLY A 71 0.12 -5.35 6.73
CA GLY A 71 -0.24 -5.17 8.13
C GLY A 71 -1.74 -5.31 8.40
N SER A 72 -2.58 -4.72 7.55
CA SER A 72 -4.04 -4.84 7.66
C SER A 72 -4.52 -6.26 7.37
N CYS A 73 -3.87 -6.96 6.42
CA CYS A 73 -4.12 -8.36 6.16
C CYS A 73 -3.79 -9.23 7.39
N ALA A 74 -2.62 -9.03 7.99
CA ALA A 74 -2.20 -9.78 9.18
C ALA A 74 -3.18 -9.61 10.34
N ALA A 75 -3.66 -8.39 10.58
CA ALA A 75 -4.64 -8.12 11.62
C ALA A 75 -5.98 -8.83 11.34
N ALA A 76 -6.48 -8.78 10.11
CA ALA A 76 -7.71 -9.48 9.72
C ALA A 76 -7.57 -11.01 9.82
N ALA A 77 -6.40 -11.55 9.46
CA ALA A 77 -6.08 -12.97 9.61
C ALA A 77 -6.05 -13.39 11.09
N ALA A 78 -5.41 -12.60 11.95
CA ALA A 78 -5.36 -12.83 13.39
C ALA A 78 -6.76 -12.80 14.03
N ALA A 79 -7.65 -11.94 13.53
CA ALA A 79 -9.06 -11.88 13.93
C ALA A 79 -9.91 -13.02 13.35
N GLY A 80 -9.34 -13.93 12.54
CA GLY A 80 -10.06 -15.05 11.93
C GLY A 80 -11.04 -14.64 10.83
N ALA A 81 -10.87 -13.47 10.24
CA ALA A 81 -11.76 -12.90 9.24
C ALA A 81 -11.41 -13.27 7.78
N LEU A 82 -10.35 -14.04 7.55
CA LEU A 82 -9.91 -14.45 6.23
C LEU A 82 -9.90 -15.99 6.08
N GLU A 83 -10.16 -16.45 4.87
CA GLU A 83 -9.97 -17.84 4.47
C GLU A 83 -8.47 -18.13 4.30
N LYS A 84 -8.06 -19.37 4.59
CA LYS A 84 -6.72 -19.82 4.23
C LYS A 84 -6.59 -19.95 2.72
N ILE A 85 -5.43 -19.53 2.23
CA ILE A 85 -5.07 -19.70 0.81
C ILE A 85 -4.74 -21.17 0.55
N ASP A 86 -5.27 -21.67 -0.54
CA ASP A 86 -4.97 -23.01 -1.05
C ASP A 86 -3.77 -22.91 -2.02
N PHE A 87 -2.59 -23.26 -1.52
CA PHE A 87 -1.35 -23.20 -2.30
C PHE A 87 -1.22 -24.30 -3.36
N ASP A 88 -2.13 -25.28 -3.39
CA ASP A 88 -2.26 -26.19 -4.53
C ASP A 88 -2.96 -25.51 -5.73
N VAL A 89 -3.67 -24.39 -5.49
CA VAL A 89 -4.34 -23.58 -6.50
C VAL A 89 -3.57 -22.30 -6.81
N VAL A 90 -2.97 -21.67 -5.80
CA VAL A 90 -2.24 -20.41 -5.91
C VAL A 90 -0.74 -20.68 -5.77
N ASP A 91 -0.04 -20.71 -6.91
CA ASP A 91 1.40 -20.93 -6.91
C ASP A 91 2.16 -19.66 -6.48
N VAL A 92 2.86 -19.75 -5.36
CA VAL A 92 3.73 -18.70 -4.81
C VAL A 92 5.21 -19.09 -4.79
N SER A 93 5.61 -20.18 -5.44
CA SER A 93 6.96 -20.73 -5.42
C SER A 93 8.03 -19.74 -5.89
N ASN A 94 7.67 -18.85 -6.82
CA ASN A 94 8.55 -17.82 -7.38
C ASN A 94 8.31 -16.41 -6.79
N PHE A 95 7.57 -16.32 -5.69
CA PHE A 95 7.33 -15.03 -5.05
C PHE A 95 8.55 -14.53 -4.27
N LEU A 96 8.66 -13.21 -4.16
CA LEU A 96 9.65 -12.57 -3.29
C LEU A 96 9.39 -12.97 -1.83
N PRO A 97 10.45 -13.15 -1.01
CA PRO A 97 10.27 -13.45 0.41
C PRO A 97 9.40 -12.40 1.11
N ASN A 98 8.55 -12.85 2.03
CA ASN A 98 7.67 -12.02 2.83
C ASN A 98 6.64 -11.20 2.03
N THR A 99 6.23 -11.68 0.84
CA THR A 99 5.14 -11.07 0.05
C THR A 99 3.88 -11.92 0.00
N TYR A 100 3.79 -12.94 0.82
CA TYR A 100 2.58 -13.74 1.04
C TYR A 100 2.56 -14.34 2.45
N THR A 101 1.38 -14.71 2.90
CA THR A 101 1.12 -15.41 4.16
C THR A 101 0.11 -16.53 3.89
N ASP A 102 -0.25 -17.32 4.91
CA ASP A 102 -1.33 -18.32 4.80
C ASP A 102 -2.70 -17.72 4.39
N TYR A 103 -2.86 -16.40 4.43
CA TYR A 103 -4.15 -15.72 4.26
C TYR A 103 -4.17 -14.64 3.19
N CYS A 104 -3.01 -14.13 2.78
CA CYS A 104 -2.91 -13.11 1.75
C CYS A 104 -1.75 -13.39 0.79
N VAL A 105 -1.98 -13.09 -0.49
CA VAL A 105 -0.99 -13.26 -1.56
C VAL A 105 -0.72 -11.91 -2.21
N GLY A 106 0.54 -11.49 -2.21
CA GLY A 106 0.98 -10.20 -2.74
C GLY A 106 0.77 -10.07 -4.25
N SER A 107 0.28 -8.91 -4.67
CA SER A 107 0.15 -8.54 -6.08
C SER A 107 1.24 -7.59 -6.55
N ASP A 108 1.72 -6.76 -5.64
CA ASP A 108 2.74 -5.76 -5.95
C ASP A 108 3.48 -5.28 -4.68
N VAL A 109 4.68 -4.74 -4.91
CA VAL A 109 5.51 -4.10 -3.87
C VAL A 109 5.49 -2.61 -4.09
N PHE A 110 5.15 -1.87 -3.04
CA PHE A 110 5.18 -0.40 -3.01
C PHE A 110 6.08 0.13 -1.89
N ALA A 111 6.28 1.45 -1.89
CA ALA A 111 6.96 2.12 -0.79
C ALA A 111 6.14 3.30 -0.27
N THR A 112 6.02 3.38 1.08
CA THR A 112 5.61 4.61 1.74
C THR A 112 6.84 5.50 1.86
N VAL A 113 6.77 6.67 1.23
CA VAL A 113 7.82 7.68 1.15
C VAL A 113 7.32 8.99 1.76
N PHE A 114 8.19 9.95 2.01
CA PHE A 114 7.79 11.34 1.97
C PHE A 114 8.17 11.95 0.63
N ALA A 115 7.29 12.80 0.13
CA ALA A 115 7.47 13.54 -1.10
C ALA A 115 7.44 15.04 -0.83
N TRP A 116 7.99 15.82 -1.74
CA TRP A 116 8.08 17.28 -1.62
C TRP A 116 7.93 18.00 -2.95
N ASN A 117 7.56 19.28 -2.88
CA ASN A 117 7.55 20.16 -4.03
C ASN A 117 8.99 20.48 -4.47
N THR A 118 9.37 20.05 -5.68
CA THR A 118 10.74 20.21 -6.21
C THR A 118 11.08 21.66 -6.57
N ASP A 119 10.10 22.50 -6.87
CA ASP A 119 10.35 23.93 -7.11
C ASP A 119 10.77 24.64 -5.82
N LYS A 120 10.35 24.11 -4.65
CA LYS A 120 10.67 24.69 -3.34
C LYS A 120 11.95 24.13 -2.72
N TYR A 121 12.16 22.81 -2.83
CA TYR A 121 13.24 22.12 -2.09
C TYR A 121 14.25 21.43 -3.00
N GLY A 122 14.15 21.58 -4.32
CA GLY A 122 15.06 20.98 -5.29
C GLY A 122 14.73 19.54 -5.66
N GLU A 123 15.39 19.07 -6.70
CA GLU A 123 15.22 17.70 -7.21
C GLU A 123 15.82 16.67 -6.25
N PRO A 124 15.27 15.43 -6.18
CA PRO A 124 15.84 14.36 -5.38
C PRO A 124 17.34 14.14 -5.67
N GLY A 125 18.15 14.14 -4.60
CA GLY A 125 19.60 13.98 -4.68
C GLY A 125 20.37 15.27 -4.99
N SER A 126 19.71 16.40 -5.21
CA SER A 126 20.40 17.70 -5.33
C SER A 126 20.91 18.18 -3.97
N PRO A 127 21.99 18.98 -3.93
CA PRO A 127 22.51 19.53 -2.68
C PRO A 127 21.43 20.33 -1.93
N GLY A 128 21.21 19.98 -0.66
CA GLY A 128 20.24 20.65 0.21
C GLY A 128 18.78 20.17 0.08
N ALA A 129 18.45 19.27 -0.85
CA ALA A 129 17.13 18.65 -0.93
C ALA A 129 16.87 17.74 0.29
N PRO A 130 15.60 17.57 0.71
CA PRO A 130 15.24 16.64 1.78
C PRO A 130 15.65 15.21 1.45
N ASN A 131 16.16 14.45 2.45
CA ASN A 131 16.68 13.11 2.21
C ASN A 131 16.43 12.11 3.35
N SER A 132 15.79 12.52 4.42
CA SER A 132 15.51 11.70 5.59
C SER A 132 14.18 12.06 6.23
N TRP A 133 13.63 11.15 7.05
CA TRP A 133 12.45 11.48 7.85
C TRP A 133 12.71 12.63 8.84
N ALA A 134 13.94 12.77 9.33
CA ALA A 134 14.31 13.92 10.15
C ALA A 134 14.14 15.25 9.38
N ASP A 135 14.47 15.29 8.08
CA ASP A 135 14.23 16.47 7.24
C ASP A 135 12.72 16.76 7.06
N PHE A 136 11.87 15.72 7.03
CA PHE A 136 10.42 15.92 6.97
C PHE A 136 9.87 16.59 8.24
N TRP A 137 10.46 16.32 9.42
CA TRP A 137 10.12 16.97 10.70
C TRP A 137 10.80 18.31 10.93
N ASP A 138 11.91 18.60 10.25
CA ASP A 138 12.67 19.84 10.42
C ASP A 138 12.00 21.00 9.66
N VAL A 139 11.05 21.64 10.35
CA VAL A 139 10.27 22.76 9.79
C VAL A 139 11.04 24.07 9.77
N GLU A 140 12.19 24.15 10.46
CA GLU A 140 13.09 25.31 10.42
C GLU A 140 13.97 25.28 9.17
N LYS A 141 14.57 24.12 8.89
CA LYS A 141 15.39 23.91 7.68
C LYS A 141 14.55 23.82 6.42
N PHE A 142 13.40 23.19 6.50
CA PHE A 142 12.44 23.02 5.40
C PHE A 142 11.10 23.63 5.75
N PRO A 143 11.00 25.00 5.78
CA PRO A 143 9.77 25.69 6.17
C PRO A 143 8.65 25.47 5.15
N GLY A 144 7.44 25.18 5.65
CA GLY A 144 6.26 24.97 4.80
C GLY A 144 5.26 24.00 5.40
N THR A 145 4.20 23.75 4.64
CA THR A 145 3.11 22.89 5.06
C THR A 145 3.45 21.42 4.93
N ARG A 146 2.84 20.61 5.80
CA ARG A 146 2.92 19.14 5.79
C ARG A 146 1.55 18.54 5.53
N SER A 147 1.55 17.34 4.98
CA SER A 147 0.37 16.48 4.95
C SER A 147 0.74 15.08 5.43
N TYR A 148 -0.12 14.50 6.23
CA TYR A 148 0.08 13.20 6.87
C TYR A 148 -1.18 12.35 6.75
N ARG A 149 -1.08 11.04 7.01
CA ARG A 149 -2.21 10.12 6.90
C ARG A 149 -3.19 10.31 8.06
N SER A 150 -4.52 10.16 7.81
CA SER A 150 -5.55 10.27 8.86
C SER A 150 -6.34 8.99 9.14
N ASN A 151 -6.50 8.12 8.18
CA ASN A 151 -7.50 7.05 8.26
C ASN A 151 -6.95 5.67 8.64
N ASN A 152 -5.65 5.57 8.87
CA ASN A 152 -4.99 4.30 9.18
C ASN A 152 -3.62 4.56 9.81
N VAL A 153 -3.15 3.62 10.62
CA VAL A 153 -1.84 3.67 11.28
C VAL A 153 -0.74 2.98 10.49
N ASP A 154 -1.11 2.16 9.48
CA ASP A 154 -0.14 1.40 8.68
C ASP A 154 0.82 2.36 7.96
N GLY A 155 2.10 2.31 8.33
CA GLY A 155 3.14 3.20 7.81
C GLY A 155 3.10 4.64 8.35
N ALA A 156 2.44 4.88 9.49
CA ALA A 156 2.39 6.19 10.13
C ALA A 156 3.39 6.36 11.29
N LEU A 157 3.69 5.31 12.04
CA LEU A 157 4.54 5.39 13.24
C LEU A 157 6.03 5.28 12.92
N GLU A 158 6.41 4.42 11.99
CA GLU A 158 7.79 4.14 11.63
C GLU A 158 8.55 5.41 11.14
N PRO A 159 7.94 6.29 10.32
CA PRO A 159 8.53 7.57 9.97
C PRO A 159 8.87 8.44 11.17
N ALA A 160 7.98 8.50 12.16
CA ALA A 160 8.18 9.28 13.37
C ALA A 160 9.33 8.72 14.21
N VAL A 161 9.42 7.39 14.34
CA VAL A 161 10.52 6.71 15.05
C VAL A 161 11.86 6.98 14.37
N MET A 162 11.93 6.89 13.04
CA MET A 162 13.15 7.22 12.28
C MET A 162 13.49 8.71 12.36
N ALA A 163 12.50 9.60 12.43
CA ALA A 163 12.71 11.03 12.64
C ALA A 163 13.32 11.36 14.03
N MET A 164 13.13 10.48 15.02
CA MET A 164 13.83 10.56 16.33
C MET A 164 15.29 10.07 16.28
N GLY A 165 15.76 9.62 15.12
CA GLY A 165 17.12 9.10 14.95
C GLY A 165 17.28 7.61 15.25
N VAL A 166 16.19 6.87 15.44
CA VAL A 166 16.23 5.41 15.57
C VAL A 166 16.56 4.81 14.20
N PRO A 167 17.58 3.97 14.08
CA PRO A 167 17.94 3.39 12.80
C PRO A 167 16.87 2.38 12.33
N PRO A 168 16.69 2.17 11.01
CA PRO A 168 15.59 1.35 10.47
C PRO A 168 15.50 -0.04 11.09
N GLU A 169 16.60 -0.72 11.31
CA GLU A 169 16.64 -2.07 11.90
C GLU A 169 16.23 -2.15 13.37
N LYS A 170 16.06 -1.01 14.04
CA LYS A 170 15.60 -0.90 15.44
C LYS A 170 14.19 -0.36 15.61
N VAL A 171 13.52 0.00 14.52
CA VAL A 171 12.20 0.64 14.55
C VAL A 171 11.17 -0.26 15.23
N TYR A 172 11.07 -1.52 14.82
CA TYR A 172 10.07 -2.43 15.41
C TYR A 172 10.44 -2.93 16.82
N GLU A 173 11.74 -2.97 17.17
CA GLU A 173 12.17 -3.16 18.55
C GLU A 173 11.71 -1.99 19.43
N PHE A 174 11.85 -0.75 18.96
CA PHE A 174 11.35 0.45 19.62
C PHE A 174 9.83 0.43 19.79
N LEU A 175 9.10 0.05 18.73
CA LEU A 175 7.63 -0.04 18.72
C LEU A 175 7.08 -1.30 19.40
N SER A 176 7.92 -2.19 19.95
CA SER A 176 7.47 -3.43 20.60
C SER A 176 6.75 -3.22 21.93
N THR A 177 6.80 -2.02 22.48
CA THR A 177 6.16 -1.64 23.75
C THR A 177 5.15 -0.53 23.55
N GLU A 178 4.13 -0.47 24.40
CA GLU A 178 3.17 0.64 24.41
C GLU A 178 3.86 2.01 24.58
N ASP A 179 4.89 2.10 25.45
CA ASP A 179 5.67 3.32 25.63
C ASP A 179 6.35 3.78 24.33
N GLY A 180 6.91 2.84 23.56
CA GLY A 180 7.49 3.13 22.24
C GLY A 180 6.44 3.63 21.25
N ILE A 181 5.26 3.00 21.22
CA ILE A 181 4.14 3.45 20.38
C ILE A 181 3.71 4.87 20.79
N ARG A 182 3.52 5.14 22.08
CA ARG A 182 3.15 6.47 22.58
C ARG A 182 4.19 7.54 22.21
N LYS A 183 5.48 7.24 22.33
CA LYS A 183 6.54 8.16 21.91
C LYS A 183 6.53 8.46 20.40
N ALA A 184 6.20 7.48 19.56
CA ALA A 184 6.00 7.71 18.14
C ALA A 184 4.78 8.62 17.87
N ILE A 185 3.69 8.42 18.58
CA ILE A 185 2.50 9.30 18.56
C ILE A 185 2.85 10.72 18.99
N ASP A 186 3.60 10.88 20.08
CA ASP A 186 4.05 12.19 20.57
C ASP A 186 4.93 12.90 19.53
N LYS A 187 5.79 12.15 18.83
CA LYS A 187 6.59 12.70 17.74
C LYS A 187 5.72 13.20 16.57
N ILE A 188 4.64 12.51 16.24
CA ILE A 188 3.67 13.00 15.24
C ILE A 188 2.92 14.23 15.77
N ARG A 189 2.60 14.27 17.05
CA ARG A 189 1.96 15.44 17.70
C ARG A 189 2.80 16.71 17.56
N GLU A 190 4.14 16.63 17.64
CA GLU A 190 5.03 17.76 17.38
C GLU A 190 4.85 18.34 15.96
N LEU A 191 4.56 17.49 14.97
CA LEU A 191 4.37 17.90 13.59
C LEU A 191 2.97 18.48 13.32
N LYS A 192 1.98 18.14 14.16
CA LYS A 192 0.55 18.47 13.95
C LYS A 192 0.28 19.97 13.66
N PRO A 193 0.92 20.96 14.34
CA PRO A 193 0.74 22.38 14.03
C PRO A 193 1.15 22.78 12.60
N HIS A 194 1.96 21.97 11.94
CA HIS A 194 2.46 22.20 10.57
C HIS A 194 1.72 21.38 9.51
N ILE A 195 0.81 20.49 9.93
CA ILE A 195 -0.04 19.71 9.03
C ILE A 195 -1.24 20.56 8.62
N SER A 196 -1.26 21.00 7.37
CA SER A 196 -2.39 21.77 6.83
C SER A 196 -3.54 20.87 6.38
N VAL A 197 -3.24 19.65 5.95
CA VAL A 197 -4.22 18.68 5.45
C VAL A 197 -3.80 17.28 5.86
N PHE A 198 -4.77 16.52 6.38
CA PHE A 198 -4.61 15.08 6.55
C PHE A 198 -5.23 14.37 5.34
N TRP A 199 -4.47 13.49 4.70
CA TRP A 199 -4.95 12.73 3.54
C TRP A 199 -5.55 11.38 3.93
N GLU A 200 -6.54 10.93 3.15
CA GLU A 200 -7.28 9.69 3.39
C GLU A 200 -7.15 8.68 2.24
N SER A 201 -6.68 9.11 1.08
CA SER A 201 -6.59 8.24 -0.11
C SER A 201 -5.40 8.58 -0.99
N GLY A 202 -4.95 7.59 -1.79
CA GLY A 202 -3.89 7.80 -2.77
C GLY A 202 -4.25 8.80 -3.87
N ALA A 203 -5.54 8.97 -4.18
CA ALA A 203 -6.01 9.99 -5.11
C ALA A 203 -5.81 11.39 -4.52
N MET A 204 -6.11 11.57 -3.23
CA MET A 204 -5.89 12.82 -2.51
C MET A 204 -4.41 13.19 -2.44
N GLN A 205 -3.51 12.23 -2.16
CA GLN A 205 -2.06 12.45 -2.16
C GLN A 205 -1.58 13.04 -3.50
N ALA A 206 -1.98 12.41 -4.61
CA ALA A 206 -1.61 12.86 -5.95
C ALA A 206 -2.17 14.27 -6.24
N GLN A 207 -3.42 14.54 -5.86
CA GLN A 207 -4.07 15.82 -6.09
C GLN A 207 -3.41 16.95 -5.30
N LEU A 208 -3.16 16.76 -4.00
CA LEU A 208 -2.48 17.74 -3.14
C LEU A 208 -1.12 18.18 -3.71
N MET A 209 -0.36 17.24 -4.28
CA MET A 209 0.92 17.56 -4.92
C MET A 209 0.78 18.20 -6.30
N LYS A 210 -0.24 17.83 -7.08
CA LYS A 210 -0.53 18.45 -8.39
C LYS A 210 -0.92 19.91 -8.24
N ASP A 211 -1.73 20.23 -7.24
CA ASP A 211 -2.23 21.56 -6.98
C ASP A 211 -1.27 22.41 -6.12
N ALA A 212 -0.14 21.81 -5.70
CA ALA A 212 0.83 22.41 -4.79
C ALA A 212 0.19 22.98 -3.50
N GLU A 213 -0.86 22.28 -3.00
CA GLU A 213 -1.55 22.69 -1.77
C GLU A 213 -0.72 22.39 -0.52
N VAL A 214 0.23 21.46 -0.61
CA VAL A 214 1.16 21.11 0.47
C VAL A 214 2.58 21.08 -0.06
N ASP A 215 3.54 21.41 0.82
CA ASP A 215 4.95 21.45 0.47
C ASP A 215 5.64 20.09 0.63
N MET A 216 5.24 19.33 1.64
CA MET A 216 5.70 17.96 1.88
C MET A 216 4.53 17.06 2.32
N ILE A 217 4.58 15.79 1.94
CA ILE A 217 3.52 14.83 2.19
C ILE A 217 4.09 13.42 2.38
N THR A 218 3.52 12.64 3.28
CA THR A 218 3.73 11.19 3.31
C THR A 218 2.81 10.51 2.29
N GLY A 219 3.25 9.40 1.70
CA GLY A 219 2.38 8.67 0.78
C GLY A 219 3.10 7.60 -0.02
N TRP A 220 2.46 7.12 -1.07
CA TRP A 220 2.96 5.98 -1.84
C TRP A 220 3.62 6.43 -3.14
N ASN A 221 4.83 5.91 -3.37
CA ASN A 221 5.69 6.29 -4.50
C ASN A 221 4.96 6.30 -5.86
N GLY A 222 4.21 5.26 -6.18
CA GLY A 222 3.52 5.18 -7.48
C GLY A 222 2.43 6.23 -7.68
N ARG A 223 1.85 6.78 -6.60
CA ARG A 223 0.90 7.89 -6.68
C ARG A 223 1.61 9.19 -7.06
N PHE A 224 2.78 9.41 -6.48
CA PHE A 224 3.62 10.57 -6.80
C PHE A 224 4.22 10.49 -8.19
N ASP A 225 4.65 9.30 -8.65
CA ASP A 225 5.13 9.11 -10.00
C ASP A 225 4.03 9.38 -11.05
N ASN A 226 2.79 8.95 -10.77
CA ASN A 226 1.67 9.27 -11.64
C ASN A 226 1.34 10.76 -11.62
N ALA A 227 1.37 11.41 -10.44
CA ALA A 227 1.21 12.86 -10.35
C ALA A 227 2.31 13.60 -11.14
N LYS A 228 3.58 13.13 -11.08
CA LYS A 228 4.71 13.68 -11.86
C LYS A 228 4.50 13.51 -13.36
N LYS A 229 4.02 12.35 -13.83
CA LYS A 229 3.66 12.14 -15.25
C LYS A 229 2.56 13.12 -15.71
N ASP A 230 1.66 13.49 -14.80
CA ASP A 230 0.60 14.48 -15.03
C ASP A 230 1.08 15.93 -14.87
N GLY A 231 2.38 16.18 -14.64
CA GLY A 231 3.00 17.50 -14.58
C GLY A 231 3.22 18.07 -13.18
N ALA A 232 2.93 17.31 -12.11
CA ALA A 232 3.23 17.77 -10.74
C ALA A 232 4.73 17.94 -10.51
N ARG A 233 5.09 18.98 -9.77
CA ARG A 233 6.47 19.27 -9.33
C ARG A 233 6.77 18.50 -8.03
N VAL A 234 6.91 17.19 -8.15
CA VAL A 234 7.06 16.29 -7.01
C VAL A 234 8.33 15.44 -7.11
N GLY A 235 9.07 15.39 -6.01
CA GLY A 235 10.19 14.50 -5.79
C GLY A 235 10.01 13.70 -4.52
N TYR A 236 10.69 12.57 -4.41
CA TYR A 236 10.74 11.75 -3.20
C TYR A 236 12.07 10.98 -3.14
N THR A 237 12.35 10.33 -2.01
CA THR A 237 13.50 9.45 -1.82
C THR A 237 13.08 8.11 -1.26
N PHE A 238 13.83 7.04 -1.58
CA PHE A 238 13.68 5.74 -0.92
C PHE A 238 14.49 5.62 0.38
N ASN A 239 15.27 6.63 0.77
CA ASN A 239 16.06 6.56 2.00
C ASN A 239 15.14 6.55 3.22
N GLY A 240 15.17 5.43 3.97
CA GLY A 240 14.28 5.20 5.10
C GLY A 240 12.81 4.99 4.74
N ALA A 241 12.46 4.88 3.45
CA ALA A 241 11.10 4.56 3.05
C ALA A 241 10.65 3.21 3.61
N LEU A 242 9.34 3.01 3.73
CA LEU A 242 8.79 1.73 4.17
C LEU A 242 8.43 0.90 2.95
N ARG A 243 9.04 -0.26 2.81
CA ARG A 243 8.71 -1.21 1.75
C ARG A 243 7.65 -2.19 2.26
N ASP A 244 6.52 -2.21 1.59
CA ASP A 244 5.40 -3.09 1.87
C ASP A 244 4.86 -3.71 0.58
N TYR A 245 3.89 -4.60 0.69
CA TYR A 245 3.18 -5.13 -0.46
C TYR A 245 1.67 -4.95 -0.29
N ASP A 246 0.98 -4.69 -1.40
CA ASP A 246 -0.44 -4.92 -1.50
C ASP A 246 -0.68 -6.36 -1.97
N GLY A 247 -1.67 -7.00 -1.39
CA GLY A 247 -2.03 -8.36 -1.72
C GLY A 247 -3.52 -8.60 -1.57
N PHE A 248 -3.96 -9.79 -1.95
CA PHE A 248 -5.36 -10.19 -1.91
C PHE A 248 -5.60 -11.17 -0.78
N GLY A 249 -6.65 -10.92 0.00
CA GLY A 249 -7.26 -11.87 0.93
C GLY A 249 -8.68 -12.21 0.52
N ILE A 250 -9.14 -13.41 0.88
CA ILE A 250 -10.51 -13.88 0.68
C ILE A 250 -11.22 -13.79 2.03
N PRO A 251 -12.31 -13.00 2.16
CA PRO A 251 -13.09 -12.94 3.39
C PRO A 251 -13.63 -14.32 3.79
N LYS A 252 -13.61 -14.62 5.07
CA LYS A 252 -14.22 -15.85 5.58
C LYS A 252 -15.72 -15.84 5.31
N GLY A 253 -16.21 -16.90 4.65
CA GLY A 253 -17.62 -16.97 4.23
C GLY A 253 -17.93 -16.18 2.96
N ALA A 254 -16.93 -15.85 2.15
CA ALA A 254 -17.12 -15.23 0.83
C ALA A 254 -18.10 -16.02 -0.03
N PRO A 255 -19.09 -15.36 -0.69
CA PRO A 255 -20.13 -16.05 -1.46
C PRO A 255 -19.57 -16.95 -2.57
N ASN A 256 -18.49 -16.52 -3.23
CA ASN A 256 -17.85 -17.24 -4.33
C ASN A 256 -16.41 -17.68 -3.98
N ARG A 257 -16.20 -18.16 -2.75
CA ARG A 257 -14.88 -18.51 -2.18
C ARG A 257 -14.00 -19.34 -3.14
N ASP A 258 -14.53 -20.42 -3.71
CA ASP A 258 -13.74 -21.32 -4.56
C ASP A 258 -13.41 -20.68 -5.91
N LEU A 259 -14.31 -19.86 -6.43
CA LEU A 259 -14.09 -19.11 -7.66
C LEU A 259 -13.07 -17.98 -7.43
N ALA A 260 -13.13 -17.30 -6.29
CA ALA A 260 -12.17 -16.31 -5.87
C ALA A 260 -10.75 -16.91 -5.69
N MET A 261 -10.65 -18.12 -5.13
CA MET A 261 -9.37 -18.84 -5.00
C MET A 261 -8.76 -19.16 -6.38
N LYS A 262 -9.58 -19.63 -7.32
CA LYS A 262 -9.12 -19.89 -8.70
C LYS A 262 -8.71 -18.58 -9.40
N PHE A 263 -9.47 -17.51 -9.22
CA PHE A 263 -9.13 -16.21 -9.80
C PHE A 263 -7.86 -15.64 -9.17
N LEU A 264 -7.65 -15.81 -7.87
CA LEU A 264 -6.41 -15.43 -7.20
C LEU A 264 -5.21 -16.20 -7.78
N GLY A 265 -5.34 -17.52 -8.00
CA GLY A 265 -4.30 -18.30 -8.68
C GLY A 265 -4.00 -17.80 -10.08
N GLU A 266 -5.04 -17.42 -10.84
CA GLU A 266 -4.86 -16.87 -12.18
C GLU A 266 -4.13 -15.51 -12.13
N VAL A 267 -4.62 -14.55 -11.36
CA VAL A 267 -4.08 -13.18 -11.31
C VAL A 267 -2.68 -13.10 -10.70
N SER A 268 -2.26 -14.13 -9.98
CA SER A 268 -0.92 -14.25 -9.37
C SER A 268 0.17 -14.68 -10.34
N LYS A 269 -0.18 -15.05 -11.57
CA LYS A 269 0.78 -15.49 -12.59
C LYS A 269 1.71 -14.34 -13.03
N PRO A 270 2.97 -14.66 -13.40
CA PRO A 270 3.97 -13.64 -13.71
C PRO A 270 3.62 -12.78 -14.93
N GLU A 271 2.92 -13.32 -15.93
CA GLU A 271 2.54 -12.58 -17.14
C GLU A 271 1.65 -11.37 -16.86
N TYR A 272 0.81 -11.40 -15.82
CA TYR A 272 0.00 -10.26 -15.44
C TYR A 272 0.81 -9.25 -14.63
N GLN A 273 1.56 -9.72 -13.63
CA GLN A 273 2.39 -8.85 -12.80
C GLN A 273 3.50 -8.13 -13.61
N ALA A 274 3.99 -8.74 -14.69
CA ALA A 274 4.99 -8.14 -15.58
C ALA A 274 4.51 -6.85 -16.27
N ASN A 275 3.20 -6.66 -16.36
CA ASN A 275 2.59 -5.47 -16.97
C ASN A 275 2.40 -4.31 -15.98
N LEU A 276 2.41 -4.58 -14.67
CA LEU A 276 2.08 -3.58 -13.64
C LEU A 276 2.98 -2.33 -13.70
N PRO A 277 4.32 -2.42 -13.88
CA PRO A 277 5.20 -1.26 -13.91
C PRO A 277 4.89 -0.23 -15.00
N PHE A 278 4.21 -0.63 -16.09
CA PHE A 278 3.81 0.30 -17.15
C PHE A 278 2.66 1.23 -16.74
N HIS A 279 1.88 0.84 -15.73
CA HIS A 279 0.69 1.56 -15.28
C HIS A 279 0.90 2.28 -13.95
N ILE A 280 1.73 1.72 -13.07
CA ILE A 280 2.10 2.31 -11.79
C ILE A 280 3.51 1.82 -11.40
N THR A 281 4.32 2.69 -10.79
CA THR A 281 5.70 2.37 -10.41
C THR A 281 5.73 1.53 -9.12
N TYR A 282 5.07 0.37 -9.17
CA TYR A 282 5.10 -0.70 -8.17
C TYR A 282 5.77 -1.93 -8.77
N GLY A 283 6.47 -2.69 -7.95
CA GLY A 283 7.18 -3.86 -8.42
C GLY A 283 6.36 -5.13 -8.31
N PRO A 284 6.53 -6.09 -9.21
CA PRO A 284 5.91 -7.40 -9.07
C PRO A 284 6.41 -8.13 -7.82
N THR A 285 5.55 -8.98 -7.25
CA THR A 285 5.91 -9.92 -6.18
C THR A 285 6.45 -11.23 -6.72
N ASN A 286 6.07 -11.61 -7.93
CA ASN A 286 6.59 -12.80 -8.62
C ASN A 286 7.90 -12.47 -9.36
N LYS A 287 8.97 -13.21 -9.06
CA LYS A 287 10.32 -12.99 -9.63
C LYS A 287 10.35 -13.22 -11.14
N GLU A 288 9.59 -14.19 -11.66
CA GLU A 288 9.54 -14.46 -13.11
C GLU A 288 8.98 -13.26 -13.90
N ALA A 289 8.15 -12.42 -13.27
CA ALA A 289 7.65 -11.22 -13.90
C ALA A 289 8.78 -10.25 -14.32
N TYR A 290 9.91 -10.23 -13.60
CA TYR A 290 11.09 -9.43 -13.98
C TYR A 290 11.83 -10.01 -15.19
N GLU A 291 11.74 -11.32 -15.41
CA GLU A 291 12.43 -11.99 -16.51
C GLU A 291 11.68 -11.85 -17.83
N ILE A 292 10.33 -11.80 -17.76
CA ILE A 292 9.47 -11.76 -18.96
C ILE A 292 9.00 -10.35 -19.33
N THR A 293 9.14 -9.36 -18.43
CA THR A 293 8.69 -7.98 -18.70
C THR A 293 9.51 -7.33 -19.80
N THR A 294 8.86 -6.47 -20.60
CA THR A 294 9.51 -5.62 -21.61
C THR A 294 9.79 -4.21 -21.09
N ALA A 295 9.65 -3.99 -19.78
CA ALA A 295 9.94 -2.70 -19.16
C ALA A 295 11.41 -2.29 -19.34
N SER A 296 11.65 -0.98 -19.56
CA SER A 296 13.00 -0.47 -19.69
C SER A 296 13.79 -0.63 -18.39
N LYS A 297 15.12 -0.65 -18.50
CA LYS A 297 16.01 -0.72 -17.34
C LYS A 297 15.73 0.42 -16.34
N GLU A 298 15.51 1.62 -16.86
CA GLU A 298 15.23 2.82 -16.05
C GLU A 298 13.93 2.65 -15.27
N LEU A 299 12.90 2.09 -15.90
CA LEU A 299 11.62 1.82 -15.22
C LEU A 299 11.80 0.77 -14.12
N LEU A 300 12.51 -0.31 -14.40
CA LEU A 300 12.79 -1.35 -13.38
C LEU A 300 13.63 -0.80 -12.22
N GLU A 301 14.64 0.04 -12.49
CA GLU A 301 15.46 0.68 -11.45
C GLU A 301 14.67 1.67 -10.57
N ALA A 302 13.53 2.18 -11.05
CA ALA A 302 12.63 3.04 -10.27
C ALA A 302 11.70 2.26 -9.32
N LEU A 303 11.62 0.93 -9.44
CA LEU A 303 10.72 0.12 -8.61
C LEU A 303 11.24 -0.02 -7.17
N PRO A 304 10.36 0.02 -6.16
CA PRO A 304 10.75 -0.21 -4.77
C PRO A 304 11.31 -1.60 -4.51
N SER A 305 10.92 -2.60 -5.29
CA SER A 305 11.43 -3.98 -5.22
C SER A 305 12.77 -4.21 -5.93
N HIS A 306 13.28 -3.21 -6.67
CA HIS A 306 14.57 -3.33 -7.34
C HIS A 306 15.72 -3.37 -6.31
N PRO A 307 16.76 -4.25 -6.48
CA PRO A 307 17.87 -4.39 -5.53
C PRO A 307 18.60 -3.09 -5.17
N LYS A 308 18.67 -2.14 -6.10
CA LYS A 308 19.24 -0.79 -5.89
C LYS A 308 18.51 0.00 -4.79
N ASN A 309 17.22 -0.27 -4.57
CA ASN A 309 16.36 0.47 -3.66
C ASN A 309 16.05 -0.30 -2.37
N VAL A 310 15.93 -1.63 -2.45
CA VAL A 310 15.54 -2.49 -1.31
C VAL A 310 16.40 -2.23 -0.06
N GLY A 311 17.74 -2.10 -0.23
CA GLY A 311 18.66 -1.87 0.89
C GLY A 311 18.57 -0.49 1.55
N LYS A 312 17.78 0.43 0.99
CA LYS A 312 17.60 1.79 1.53
C LYS A 312 16.34 1.90 2.39
N MET A 313 15.49 0.88 2.38
CA MET A 313 14.15 0.90 2.94
C MET A 313 14.03 -0.03 4.13
N LEU A 314 13.17 0.33 5.06
CA LEU A 314 12.67 -0.56 6.10
C LEU A 314 11.58 -1.46 5.52
N ALA A 315 11.72 -2.78 5.66
CA ALA A 315 10.61 -3.69 5.36
C ALA A 315 9.56 -3.62 6.48
N VAL A 316 8.30 -3.53 6.11
CA VAL A 316 7.19 -3.61 7.08
C VAL A 316 7.20 -4.98 7.75
N GLU A 317 7.11 -5.00 9.10
CA GLU A 317 7.11 -6.22 9.89
C GLU A 317 5.68 -6.68 10.18
N ILE A 318 5.24 -7.68 9.43
CA ILE A 318 3.86 -8.18 9.45
C ILE A 318 3.46 -8.69 10.84
N ASP A 319 4.36 -9.39 11.53
CA ASP A 319 4.10 -9.94 12.87
C ASP A 319 3.91 -8.84 13.93
N TRP A 320 4.56 -7.68 13.76
CA TRP A 320 4.34 -6.54 14.63
C TRP A 320 2.91 -6.01 14.47
N TYR A 321 2.46 -5.84 13.23
CA TYR A 321 1.10 -5.37 12.93
C TYR A 321 0.04 -6.36 13.42
N ALA A 322 0.25 -7.65 13.25
CA ALA A 322 -0.66 -8.67 13.77
C ALA A 322 -0.92 -8.57 15.29
N LYS A 323 0.08 -8.08 16.03
CA LYS A 323 0.01 -8.00 17.51
C LYS A 323 -0.37 -6.61 18.05
N ASN A 324 0.07 -5.54 17.39
CA ASN A 324 0.07 -4.20 17.98
C ASN A 324 -0.80 -3.20 17.22
N ARG A 325 -1.31 -3.57 16.04
CA ARG A 325 -2.02 -2.62 15.16
C ARG A 325 -3.25 -2.01 15.80
N GLU A 326 -4.02 -2.78 16.57
CA GLU A 326 -5.24 -2.30 17.20
C GLU A 326 -4.94 -1.19 18.21
N LEU A 327 -4.01 -1.44 19.15
CA LEU A 327 -3.55 -0.42 20.10
C LEU A 327 -2.95 0.81 19.40
N ALA A 328 -2.11 0.56 18.39
CA ALA A 328 -1.48 1.65 17.67
C ALA A 328 -2.50 2.52 16.92
N LEU A 329 -3.53 1.91 16.33
CA LEU A 329 -4.62 2.61 15.67
C LEU A 329 -5.46 3.42 16.64
N GLU A 330 -5.81 2.85 17.79
CA GLU A 330 -6.55 3.54 18.86
C GLU A 330 -5.82 4.82 19.28
N LEU A 331 -4.55 4.70 19.67
CA LEU A 331 -3.73 5.85 20.10
C LEU A 331 -3.53 6.88 18.98
N TYR A 332 -3.42 6.42 17.72
CA TYR A 332 -3.31 7.31 16.58
C TYR A 332 -4.61 8.09 16.33
N MET A 333 -5.75 7.43 16.44
CA MET A 333 -7.06 8.09 16.29
C MET A 333 -7.35 9.07 17.42
N GLU A 334 -6.89 8.79 18.66
CA GLU A 334 -6.92 9.76 19.75
C GLU A 334 -6.14 11.03 19.39
N LEU A 335 -4.89 10.90 18.91
CA LEU A 335 -4.09 12.03 18.45
C LEU A 335 -4.82 12.86 17.39
N LEU A 336 -5.46 12.22 16.42
CA LEU A 336 -6.15 12.94 15.35
C LEU A 336 -7.38 13.71 15.85
N SER A 337 -7.99 13.29 16.96
CA SER A 337 -9.16 13.93 17.56
C SER A 337 -8.83 15.15 18.43
N GLU A 338 -7.58 15.32 18.86
CA GLU A 338 -7.07 16.50 19.56
C GLU A 338 -7.06 17.76 18.65
#